data_6998bae1d3ba84ab0b06e85472b3094f
#
_entry.id   6998bae1d3ba84ab0b06e85472b3094f
#
_cell.length_a   1.000
_cell.length_b   1.000
_cell.length_c   1.000
_cell.angle_alpha   90.00
_cell.angle_beta   90.00
_cell.angle_gamma   90.00
#
_symmetry.space_group_name_H-M   'P 1'
#
loop_
_entity.id
_entity.type
_entity.pdbx_description
1 polymer ?
#
loop_
_entity_poly.entity_id
_entity_poly.type
_entity_poly.pdbx_seq_one_letter_code
_entity_poly.pdbx_strand_id
1 'polypeptide(L)'
;MSYRWIRGGMNVLGARLRICWISAVILLATAAVPLMPYPGLAAAAISLSFFWTLAISTNVYALPIDLFGAARAGLGVAALTSSFGLMTAFLSPWIGSVVDRVGFAPVCMALSVMPLLGVAILRWTLSAK
;
A
#
# COMPACT_ATOMS: atom_id res chain seq x y z
N MET A 1 4.55 -15.70 3.83
CA MET A 1 5.81 -15.45 3.11
C MET A 1 6.90 -14.89 4.02
N SER A 2 6.63 -13.93 4.90
CA SER A 2 7.65 -13.33 5.81
C SER A 2 8.33 -14.34 6.73
N TYR A 3 7.64 -15.34 7.25
CA TYR A 3 8.21 -16.36 8.13
C TYR A 3 9.38 -17.18 7.53
N ARG A 4 9.38 -17.41 6.22
CA ARG A 4 10.47 -18.15 5.57
C ARG A 4 11.77 -17.34 5.49
N TRP A 5 11.66 -16.03 5.36
CA TRP A 5 12.82 -15.12 5.29
C TRP A 5 13.39 -14.80 6.66
N ILE A 6 12.54 -14.77 7.69
CA ILE A 6 12.98 -14.61 9.10
C ILE A 6 13.80 -15.82 9.55
N ARG A 7 13.41 -17.04 9.15
CA ARG A 7 14.21 -18.26 9.40
C ARG A 7 15.58 -18.24 8.71
N GLY A 8 15.75 -17.47 7.64
CA GLY A 8 17.02 -17.28 6.93
C GLY A 8 17.93 -16.20 7.52
N GLY A 9 17.68 -15.71 8.74
CA GLY A 9 18.54 -14.73 9.43
C GLY A 9 18.27 -13.26 9.06
N MET A 10 17.19 -12.96 8.37
CA MET A 10 16.82 -11.60 8.02
C MET A 10 16.02 -10.93 9.14
N ASN A 11 16.30 -9.63 9.40
CA ASN A 11 15.50 -8.82 10.33
C ASN A 11 14.03 -8.82 9.91
N VAL A 12 13.13 -8.97 10.88
CA VAL A 12 11.66 -8.97 10.67
C VAL A 12 11.22 -7.75 9.86
N LEU A 13 11.77 -6.59 10.17
CA LEU A 13 11.52 -5.33 9.48
C LEU A 13 11.92 -5.39 8.00
N GLY A 14 13.09 -5.95 7.68
CA GLY A 14 13.56 -6.12 6.31
C GLY A 14 12.68 -7.05 5.47
N ALA A 15 12.18 -8.13 6.08
CA ALA A 15 11.26 -9.06 5.43
C ALA A 15 9.91 -8.39 5.08
N ARG A 16 9.35 -7.58 6.00
CA ARG A 16 8.11 -6.83 5.77
C ARG A 16 8.27 -5.78 4.68
N LEU A 17 9.37 -5.02 4.71
CA LEU A 17 9.67 -4.01 3.68
C LEU A 17 9.80 -4.62 2.28
N ARG A 18 10.41 -5.81 2.16
CA ARG A 18 10.51 -6.51 0.87
C ARG A 18 9.13 -6.90 0.33
N ILE A 19 8.23 -7.40 1.18
CA ILE A 19 6.86 -7.72 0.77
C ILE A 19 6.15 -6.44 0.30
N CYS A 20 6.25 -5.34 1.04
CA CYS A 20 5.68 -4.06 0.65
C CYS A 20 6.22 -3.59 -0.71
N TRP A 21 7.53 -3.74 -0.96
CA TRP A 21 8.14 -3.39 -2.24
C TRP A 21 7.61 -4.24 -3.40
N ILE A 22 7.58 -5.57 -3.24
CA ILE A 22 7.06 -6.48 -4.26
C ILE A 22 5.60 -6.15 -4.56
N SER A 23 4.79 -5.96 -3.52
CA SER A 23 3.38 -5.60 -3.66
C SER A 23 3.20 -4.25 -4.36
N ALA A 24 4.01 -3.24 -4.02
CA ALA A 24 3.94 -1.91 -4.63
C ALA A 24 4.33 -1.95 -6.13
N VAL A 25 5.32 -2.75 -6.50
CA VAL A 25 5.71 -2.94 -7.91
C VAL A 25 4.58 -3.63 -8.69
N ILE A 26 3.95 -4.65 -8.10
CA ILE A 26 2.83 -5.35 -8.75
C ILE A 26 1.62 -4.41 -8.91
N LEU A 27 1.37 -3.52 -7.94
CA LEU A 27 0.30 -2.53 -8.01
C LEU A 27 0.48 -1.52 -9.15
N LEU A 28 1.68 -1.33 -9.69
CA LEU A 28 1.87 -0.54 -10.90
C LEU A 28 1.09 -1.11 -12.11
N ALA A 29 0.88 -2.43 -12.14
CA ALA A 29 0.07 -3.04 -13.19
C ALA A 29 -1.40 -2.55 -13.17
N THR A 30 -1.87 -1.99 -12.06
CA THR A 30 -3.21 -1.39 -11.95
C THR A 30 -3.37 -0.17 -12.88
N ALA A 31 -2.28 0.51 -13.24
CA ALA A 31 -2.32 1.59 -14.22
C ALA A 31 -2.81 1.14 -15.61
N ALA A 32 -2.65 -0.13 -15.93
CA ALA A 32 -3.09 -0.70 -17.20
C ALA A 32 -4.59 -1.10 -17.22
N VAL A 33 -5.27 -1.08 -16.09
CA VAL A 33 -6.69 -1.48 -16.00
C VAL A 33 -7.60 -0.69 -16.96
N PRO A 34 -7.47 0.65 -17.08
CA PRO A 34 -8.31 1.41 -18.00
C PRO A 34 -8.09 1.10 -19.50
N LEU A 35 -6.96 0.45 -19.83
CA LEU A 35 -6.58 0.09 -21.19
C LEU A 35 -7.04 -1.32 -21.57
N MET A 36 -7.62 -2.07 -20.65
CA MET A 36 -8.01 -3.45 -20.90
C MET A 36 -9.32 -3.53 -21.70
N PRO A 37 -9.32 -4.25 -22.85
CA PRO A 37 -10.49 -4.30 -23.75
C PRO A 37 -11.61 -5.19 -23.22
N TYR A 38 -11.33 -6.11 -22.29
CA TYR A 38 -12.30 -7.08 -21.78
C TYR A 38 -12.66 -6.78 -20.32
N PRO A 39 -13.97 -6.61 -20.00
CA PRO A 39 -14.43 -6.33 -18.63
C PRO A 39 -14.01 -7.39 -17.61
N GLY A 40 -13.96 -8.65 -18.01
CA GLY A 40 -13.54 -9.77 -17.15
C GLY A 40 -12.06 -9.68 -16.73
N LEU A 41 -11.19 -9.28 -17.65
CA LEU A 41 -9.76 -9.02 -17.37
C LEU A 41 -9.58 -7.84 -16.43
N ALA A 42 -10.32 -6.76 -16.65
CA ALA A 42 -10.31 -5.59 -15.77
C ALA A 42 -10.77 -5.96 -14.35
N ALA A 43 -11.85 -6.73 -14.22
CA ALA A 43 -12.34 -7.21 -12.92
C ALA A 43 -11.32 -8.10 -12.20
N ALA A 44 -10.66 -9.01 -12.91
CA ALA A 44 -9.60 -9.86 -12.36
C ALA A 44 -8.39 -9.03 -11.90
N ALA A 45 -7.96 -8.04 -12.69
CA ALA A 45 -6.87 -7.14 -12.35
C ALA A 45 -7.18 -6.28 -11.11
N ILE A 46 -8.41 -5.76 -11.00
CA ILE A 46 -8.87 -5.03 -9.83
C ILE A 46 -8.87 -5.94 -8.59
N SER A 47 -9.39 -7.15 -8.69
CA SER A 47 -9.39 -8.12 -7.58
C SER A 47 -7.97 -8.46 -7.11
N LEU A 48 -7.05 -8.64 -8.05
CA LEU A 48 -5.64 -8.87 -7.75
C LEU A 48 -5.00 -7.65 -7.08
N SER A 49 -5.35 -6.44 -7.51
CA SER A 49 -4.89 -5.18 -6.90
C SER A 49 -5.36 -5.05 -5.45
N PHE A 50 -6.60 -5.43 -5.14
CA PHE A 50 -7.09 -5.48 -3.75
C PHE A 50 -6.27 -6.45 -2.90
N PHE A 51 -5.95 -7.63 -3.40
CA PHE A 51 -5.12 -8.60 -2.69
C PHE A 51 -3.75 -8.02 -2.32
N TRP A 52 -3.06 -7.38 -3.25
CA TRP A 52 -1.75 -6.78 -3.00
C TRP A 52 -1.82 -5.53 -2.11
N THR A 53 -2.89 -4.75 -2.20
CA THR A 53 -3.14 -3.62 -1.30
C THR A 53 -3.33 -4.11 0.13
N LEU A 54 -4.09 -5.18 0.35
CA LEU A 54 -4.25 -5.81 1.66
C LEU A 54 -2.92 -6.37 2.19
N ALA A 55 -2.08 -6.92 1.31
CA ALA A 55 -0.77 -7.41 1.71
C ALA A 55 0.13 -6.27 2.22
N ILE A 56 0.15 -5.10 1.56
CA ILE A 56 0.84 -3.91 2.06
C ILE A 56 0.25 -3.47 3.39
N SER A 57 -1.06 -3.30 3.45
CA SER A 57 -1.78 -2.83 4.63
C SER A 57 -1.46 -3.68 5.86
N THR A 58 -1.59 -5.00 5.74
CA THR A 58 -1.29 -5.94 6.84
C THR A 58 0.15 -5.81 7.34
N ASN A 59 1.12 -5.62 6.45
CA ASN A 59 2.52 -5.46 6.85
C ASN A 59 2.77 -4.09 7.49
N VAL A 60 2.15 -3.02 7.00
CA VAL A 60 2.27 -1.66 7.57
C VAL A 60 1.63 -1.59 8.95
N TYR A 61 0.45 -2.17 9.15
CA TYR A 61 -0.22 -2.21 10.46
C TYR A 61 0.51 -3.07 11.50
N ALA A 62 1.37 -3.98 11.08
CA ALA A 62 2.20 -4.76 11.99
C ALA A 62 3.50 -4.05 12.40
N LEU A 63 3.94 -3.00 11.68
CA LEU A 63 5.15 -2.24 12.01
C LEU A 63 5.14 -1.61 13.41
N PRO A 64 4.05 -1.03 13.94
CA PRO A 64 4.01 -0.49 15.29
C PRO A 64 4.37 -1.52 16.37
N ILE A 65 3.98 -2.78 16.19
CA ILE A 65 4.33 -3.86 17.11
C ILE A 65 5.84 -4.13 17.08
N ASP A 66 6.42 -4.16 15.90
CA ASP A 66 7.84 -4.45 15.71
C ASP A 66 8.74 -3.30 16.18
N LEU A 67 8.26 -2.03 16.06
CA LEU A 67 9.04 -0.83 16.39
C LEU A 67 8.88 -0.40 17.86
N PHE A 68 7.67 -0.48 18.42
CA PHE A 68 7.35 0.07 19.73
C PHE A 68 7.07 -1.00 20.78
N GLY A 69 7.02 -2.29 20.38
CA GLY A 69 6.63 -3.39 21.23
C GLY A 69 5.12 -3.43 21.51
N ALA A 70 4.65 -4.56 22.08
CA ALA A 70 3.22 -4.81 22.29
C ALA A 70 2.52 -3.75 23.17
N ALA A 71 3.24 -3.21 24.19
CA ALA A 71 2.66 -2.23 25.13
C ALA A 71 2.26 -0.90 24.47
N ARG A 72 2.97 -0.46 23.42
CA ARG A 72 2.74 0.82 22.74
C ARG A 72 2.21 0.66 21.32
N ALA A 73 2.05 -0.55 20.84
CA ALA A 73 1.56 -0.85 19.50
C ALA A 73 0.18 -0.24 19.22
N GLY A 74 -0.70 -0.23 20.23
CA GLY A 74 -2.04 0.33 20.11
C GLY A 74 -2.04 1.81 19.70
N LEU A 75 -1.17 2.63 20.28
CA LEU A 75 -1.02 4.04 19.91
C LEU A 75 -0.54 4.19 18.44
N GLY A 76 0.42 3.36 18.03
CA GLY A 76 0.91 3.39 16.66
C GLY A 76 -0.15 3.00 15.64
N VAL A 77 -0.94 1.96 15.93
CA VAL A 77 -2.06 1.54 15.08
C VAL A 77 -3.16 2.61 15.05
N ALA A 78 -3.50 3.21 16.19
CA ALA A 78 -4.48 4.29 16.25
C ALA A 78 -4.04 5.50 15.42
N ALA A 79 -2.77 5.92 15.49
CA ALA A 79 -2.23 7.00 14.69
C ALA A 79 -2.29 6.69 13.18
N LEU A 80 -1.94 5.46 12.76
CA LEU A 80 -2.05 5.04 11.37
C LEU A 80 -3.49 5.06 10.87
N THR A 81 -4.43 4.52 11.67
CA THR A 81 -5.85 4.47 11.30
C THR A 81 -6.45 5.87 11.21
N SER A 82 -6.15 6.75 12.17
CA SER A 82 -6.62 8.13 12.17
C SER A 82 -6.06 8.92 10.98
N SER A 83 -4.78 8.75 10.67
CA SER A 83 -4.16 9.40 9.51
C SER A 83 -4.79 8.92 8.20
N PHE A 84 -5.06 7.62 8.07
CA PHE A 84 -5.76 7.06 6.93
C PHE A 84 -7.18 7.60 6.80
N GLY A 85 -7.94 7.65 7.90
CA GLY A 85 -9.30 8.19 7.92
C GLY A 85 -9.34 9.67 7.50
N LEU A 86 -8.45 10.50 8.04
CA LEU A 86 -8.33 11.90 7.66
C LEU A 86 -7.97 12.06 6.17
N MET A 87 -6.98 11.33 5.72
CA MET A 87 -6.57 11.38 4.30
C MET A 87 -7.72 10.96 3.37
N THR A 88 -8.44 9.92 3.71
CA THR A 88 -9.61 9.45 2.94
C THR A 88 -10.72 10.50 2.91
N ALA A 89 -11.00 11.13 4.05
CA ALA A 89 -12.04 12.17 4.14
C ALA A 89 -11.74 13.38 3.24
N PHE A 90 -10.46 13.79 3.16
CA PHE A 90 -10.07 14.92 2.29
C PHE A 90 -9.91 14.52 0.83
N LEU A 91 -9.32 13.37 0.54
CA LEU A 91 -9.02 12.95 -0.83
C LEU A 91 -10.24 12.43 -1.58
N SER A 92 -11.21 11.78 -0.92
CA SER A 92 -12.36 11.18 -1.62
C SER A 92 -13.18 12.19 -2.41
N PRO A 93 -13.58 13.37 -1.87
CA PRO A 93 -14.31 14.36 -2.63
C PRO A 93 -13.48 14.93 -3.80
N TRP A 94 -12.18 15.10 -3.56
CA TRP A 94 -11.27 15.62 -4.59
C TRP A 94 -11.07 14.61 -5.72
N ILE A 95 -10.86 13.34 -5.41
CA ILE A 95 -10.78 12.25 -6.40
C ILE A 95 -12.07 12.17 -7.21
N GLY A 96 -13.24 12.23 -6.57
CA GLY A 96 -14.53 12.23 -7.23
C GLY A 96 -14.63 13.37 -8.26
N SER A 97 -14.28 14.59 -7.85
CA SER A 97 -14.32 15.75 -8.76
C SER A 97 -13.34 15.66 -9.94
N VAL A 98 -12.19 15.03 -9.74
CA VAL A 98 -11.21 14.78 -10.82
C VAL A 98 -11.74 13.71 -11.79
N VAL A 99 -12.32 12.62 -11.26
CA VAL A 99 -12.93 11.57 -12.09
C VAL A 99 -14.05 12.14 -12.97
N ASP A 100 -14.90 13.02 -12.43
CA ASP A 100 -15.99 13.64 -13.15
C ASP A 100 -15.50 14.56 -14.29
N ARG A 101 -14.32 15.19 -14.13
CA ARG A 101 -13.78 16.14 -15.13
C ARG A 101 -12.88 15.49 -16.17
N VAL A 102 -12.04 14.56 -15.79
CA VAL A 102 -10.94 14.05 -16.63
C VAL A 102 -11.07 12.55 -16.89
N GLY A 103 -12.02 11.89 -16.24
CA GLY A 103 -12.23 10.44 -16.35
C GLY A 103 -11.39 9.62 -15.37
N PHE A 104 -11.54 8.31 -15.46
CA PHE A 104 -10.96 7.34 -14.50
C PHE A 104 -9.48 7.06 -14.76
N ALA A 105 -9.03 7.15 -16.01
CA ALA A 105 -7.67 6.74 -16.41
C ALA A 105 -6.54 7.49 -15.70
N PRO A 106 -6.52 8.85 -15.63
CA PRO A 106 -5.45 9.57 -14.95
C PRO A 106 -5.43 9.31 -13.45
N VAL A 107 -6.58 9.06 -12.83
CA VAL A 107 -6.69 8.73 -11.40
C VAL A 107 -6.08 7.36 -11.11
N CYS A 108 -6.35 6.35 -11.95
CA CYS A 108 -5.73 5.04 -11.82
C CYS A 108 -4.21 5.10 -11.95
N MET A 109 -3.69 5.90 -12.89
CA MET A 109 -2.25 6.10 -13.05
C MET A 109 -1.62 6.77 -11.81
N ALA A 110 -2.23 7.82 -11.29
CA ALA A 110 -1.75 8.50 -10.10
C ALA A 110 -1.76 7.58 -8.86
N LEU A 111 -2.87 6.85 -8.65
CA LEU A 111 -3.03 5.94 -7.50
C LEU A 111 -2.09 4.73 -7.58
N SER A 112 -1.71 4.26 -8.76
CA SER A 112 -0.78 3.13 -8.91
C SER A 112 0.66 3.47 -8.49
N VAL A 113 1.05 4.76 -8.56
CA VAL A 113 2.39 5.23 -8.15
C VAL A 113 2.47 5.52 -6.66
N MET A 114 1.35 5.88 -6.00
CA MET A 114 1.31 6.23 -4.57
C MET A 114 1.88 5.16 -3.64
N PRO A 115 1.58 3.85 -3.79
CA PRO A 115 2.16 2.81 -2.93
C PRO A 115 3.69 2.73 -3.03
N LEU A 116 4.25 2.95 -4.21
CA LEU A 116 5.71 2.99 -4.40
C LEU A 116 6.36 4.14 -3.65
N LEU A 117 5.79 5.34 -3.75
CA LEU A 117 6.27 6.50 -3.01
C LEU A 117 6.18 6.26 -1.50
N GLY A 118 5.07 5.71 -1.02
CA GLY A 118 4.89 5.37 0.40
C GLY A 118 5.94 4.38 0.90
N VAL A 119 6.19 3.30 0.16
CA VAL A 119 7.20 2.30 0.54
C VAL A 119 8.63 2.85 0.41
N ALA A 120 8.90 3.70 -0.57
CA ALA A 120 10.20 4.35 -0.71
C ALA A 120 10.51 5.28 0.47
N ILE A 121 9.56 6.12 0.88
CA ILE A 121 9.68 7.00 2.05
C ILE A 121 9.87 6.17 3.32
N LEU A 122 9.07 5.12 3.50
CA LEU A 122 9.16 4.23 4.65
C LEU A 122 10.55 3.57 4.73
N ARG A 123 11.07 3.10 3.61
CA ARG A 123 12.40 2.52 3.54
C ARG A 123 13.49 3.54 3.88
N TRP A 124 13.38 4.74 3.37
CA TRP A 124 14.34 5.81 3.62
C TRP A 124 14.39 6.19 5.09
N THR A 125 13.23 6.38 5.72
CA THR A 125 13.14 6.73 7.14
C THR A 125 13.64 5.62 8.07
N LEU A 126 13.45 4.34 7.70
CA LEU A 126 13.93 3.20 8.49
C LEU A 126 15.40 2.88 8.25
N SER A 127 15.96 3.26 7.09
CA SER A 127 17.39 3.11 6.77
C SER A 127 18.26 4.19 7.44
N ALA A 128 17.66 5.31 7.83
CA ALA A 128 18.36 6.42 8.48
C ALA A 128 18.55 6.25 10.00
N LYS A 129 18.07 5.13 10.57
CA LYS A 129 18.27 4.71 11.96
C LYS A 129 19.22 3.52 12.05
#